data_2eef17a96089abdd4f14bd93ba203402
#
_entry.id   2eef17a96089abdd4f14bd93ba203402
#
_cell.length_a   1.000
_cell.length_b   1.000
_cell.length_c   1.000
_cell.angle_alpha   90.00
_cell.angle_beta   90.00
_cell.angle_gamma   90.00
#
_symmetry.space_group_name_H-M   'P 1'
#
loop_
_entity.id
_entity.type
_entity.pdbx_description
1 polymer ?
#
loop_
_entity_poly.entity_id
_entity_poly.type
_entity_poly.pdbx_seq_one_letter_code
_entity_poly.pdbx_strand_id
1 'polypeptide(L)'
;MKTIKGPAIFLAQFLGDDKPFNNLDSISKWAKDLGYKAIQIPTWDSRVFDLETAGKSKTYCDEIKGIVSENGLEISELSTHLQGQLIATHPSYDTMFDAFAPNNVHGNVGERTKWAKSQMIDAINASSFLEIKPMASFSGSLMFHTMYPWPQRPSGPVSYTHLTLPTTLSV
;
A
#
# COMPACT_ATOMS: atom_id res chain seq x y z
N MET A 1 -14.59 12.25 17.87
CA MET A 1 -14.09 11.83 16.54
C MET A 1 -15.15 12.23 15.53
N LYS A 2 -14.82 13.06 14.54
CA LYS A 2 -15.77 13.40 13.46
C LYS A 2 -15.95 12.15 12.60
N THR A 3 -17.19 11.70 12.45
CA THR A 3 -17.51 10.55 11.59
C THR A 3 -17.86 11.06 10.21
N ILE A 4 -17.19 10.56 9.18
CA ILE A 4 -17.54 10.84 7.78
C ILE A 4 -18.88 10.16 7.49
N LYS A 5 -19.87 10.95 7.07
CA LYS A 5 -21.20 10.44 6.72
C LYS A 5 -21.34 10.38 5.21
N GLY A 6 -21.32 9.18 4.66
CA GLY A 6 -21.53 8.93 3.25
C GLY A 6 -20.49 7.94 2.68
N PRO A 7 -20.60 7.62 1.38
CA PRO A 7 -19.71 6.67 0.76
C PRO A 7 -18.30 7.25 0.58
N ALA A 8 -17.28 6.42 0.80
CA ALA A 8 -15.89 6.67 0.45
C ALA A 8 -15.46 5.74 -0.69
N ILE A 9 -14.50 6.18 -1.50
CA ILE A 9 -13.97 5.39 -2.61
C ILE A 9 -12.46 5.18 -2.47
N PHE A 10 -11.99 3.97 -2.73
CA PHE A 10 -10.58 3.66 -2.83
C PHE A 10 -10.05 4.02 -4.22
N LEU A 11 -9.07 4.91 -4.29
CA LEU A 11 -8.61 5.47 -5.57
C LEU A 11 -7.73 4.52 -6.38
N ALA A 12 -7.03 3.57 -5.76
CA ALA A 12 -5.97 2.79 -6.39
C ALA A 12 -6.38 2.10 -7.70
N GLN A 13 -7.59 1.58 -7.77
CA GLN A 13 -8.09 0.85 -8.94
C GLN A 13 -8.44 1.75 -10.14
N PHE A 14 -8.44 3.06 -9.93
CA PHE A 14 -8.76 4.03 -10.98
C PHE A 14 -7.53 4.80 -11.46
N LEU A 15 -6.41 4.76 -10.73
CA LEU A 15 -5.20 5.49 -11.11
C LEU A 15 -4.69 5.06 -12.47
N GLY A 16 -4.37 6.02 -13.31
CA GLY A 16 -3.90 5.82 -14.68
C GLY A 16 -3.15 7.04 -15.19
N ASP A 17 -2.67 6.99 -16.42
CA ASP A 17 -1.88 8.05 -17.02
C ASP A 17 -2.74 9.19 -17.60
N ASP A 18 -4.00 8.90 -17.87
CA ASP A 18 -4.93 9.85 -18.46
C ASP A 18 -5.78 10.56 -17.41
N LYS A 19 -6.20 11.80 -17.73
CA LYS A 19 -7.18 12.53 -16.91
C LYS A 19 -8.53 11.82 -16.91
N PRO A 20 -9.24 11.82 -15.78
CA PRO A 20 -8.97 12.52 -14.52
C PRO A 20 -8.09 11.73 -13.54
N PHE A 21 -7.53 10.60 -13.92
CA PHE A 21 -6.96 9.57 -13.05
C PHE A 21 -5.46 9.71 -12.79
N ASN A 22 -4.84 10.77 -13.29
CA ASN A 22 -3.39 10.96 -13.26
C ASN A 22 -2.89 11.97 -12.20
N ASN A 23 -3.77 12.56 -11.40
CA ASN A 23 -3.41 13.43 -10.28
C ASN A 23 -4.53 13.54 -9.25
N LEU A 24 -4.17 13.96 -8.04
CA LEU A 24 -5.09 13.99 -6.90
C LEU A 24 -6.28 14.95 -7.09
N ASP A 25 -6.06 16.13 -7.65
CA ASP A 25 -7.12 17.13 -7.83
C ASP A 25 -8.20 16.64 -8.79
N SER A 26 -7.81 16.21 -9.98
CA SER A 26 -8.76 15.76 -10.99
C SER A 26 -9.52 14.50 -10.60
N ILE A 27 -8.86 13.54 -9.93
CA ILE A 27 -9.55 12.33 -9.47
C ILE A 27 -10.46 12.63 -8.27
N SER A 28 -10.11 13.59 -7.43
CA SER A 28 -10.97 14.05 -6.33
C SER A 28 -12.24 14.69 -6.88
N LYS A 29 -12.12 15.56 -7.87
CA LYS A 29 -13.28 16.15 -8.55
C LYS A 29 -14.19 15.08 -9.17
N TRP A 30 -13.61 14.13 -9.88
CA TRP A 30 -14.35 13.00 -10.45
C TRP A 30 -15.10 12.20 -9.36
N ALA A 31 -14.44 11.88 -8.25
CA ALA A 31 -15.08 11.17 -7.14
C ALA A 31 -16.24 11.99 -6.52
N LYS A 32 -16.06 13.31 -6.38
CA LYS A 32 -17.09 14.22 -5.91
C LYS A 32 -18.30 14.25 -6.82
N ASP A 33 -18.07 14.33 -8.14
CA ASP A 33 -19.14 14.40 -9.15
C ASP A 33 -19.99 13.12 -9.14
N LEU A 34 -19.40 11.97 -8.75
CA LEU A 34 -20.11 10.71 -8.52
C LEU A 34 -20.86 10.63 -7.17
N GLY A 35 -20.73 11.66 -6.32
CA GLY A 35 -21.46 11.74 -5.05
C GLY A 35 -20.74 11.19 -3.84
N TYR A 36 -19.46 10.78 -3.97
CA TYR A 36 -18.65 10.36 -2.82
C TYR A 36 -18.44 11.49 -1.84
N LYS A 37 -18.16 11.14 -0.58
CA LYS A 37 -17.91 12.10 0.51
C LYS A 37 -16.48 12.03 1.02
N ALA A 38 -15.79 10.95 0.73
CA ALA A 38 -14.39 10.77 1.11
C ALA A 38 -13.67 9.88 0.11
N ILE A 39 -12.34 9.94 0.19
CA ILE A 39 -11.42 9.12 -0.59
C ILE A 39 -10.45 8.38 0.32
N GLN A 40 -10.12 7.14 -0.03
CA GLN A 40 -8.97 6.41 0.49
C GLN A 40 -7.81 6.58 -0.49
N ILE A 41 -6.67 7.07 0.00
CA ILE A 41 -5.51 7.41 -0.83
C ILE A 41 -4.49 6.26 -0.79
N PRO A 42 -4.09 5.68 -1.94
CA PRO A 42 -3.00 4.72 -2.01
C PRO A 42 -1.65 5.42 -1.85
N THR A 43 -0.74 4.84 -1.07
CA THR A 43 0.56 5.44 -0.73
C THR A 43 1.71 5.02 -1.64
N TRP A 44 1.45 4.22 -2.65
CA TRP A 44 2.46 3.70 -3.58
C TRP A 44 2.49 4.38 -4.95
N ASP A 45 1.64 5.38 -5.16
CA ASP A 45 1.58 6.12 -6.41
C ASP A 45 1.85 7.61 -6.16
N SER A 46 3.06 8.04 -6.48
CA SER A 46 3.52 9.41 -6.25
C SER A 46 2.78 10.47 -7.09
N ARG A 47 2.02 10.07 -8.11
CA ARG A 47 1.16 11.00 -8.89
C ARG A 47 0.05 11.60 -8.05
N VAL A 48 -0.39 10.89 -7.02
CA VAL A 48 -1.46 11.34 -6.11
C VAL A 48 -0.98 11.57 -4.68
N PHE A 49 0.08 10.88 -4.25
CA PHE A 49 0.59 11.00 -2.89
C PHE A 49 2.05 10.55 -2.79
N ASP A 50 2.96 11.49 -2.57
CA ASP A 50 4.35 11.19 -2.29
C ASP A 50 4.51 10.85 -0.80
N LEU A 51 4.55 9.56 -0.51
CA LEU A 51 4.61 9.06 0.86
C LEU A 51 5.88 9.47 1.59
N GLU A 52 7.01 9.47 0.91
CA GLU A 52 8.29 9.82 1.53
C GLU A 52 8.32 11.29 1.97
N THR A 53 7.79 12.17 1.13
CA THR A 53 7.61 13.59 1.48
C THR A 53 6.55 13.76 2.56
N ALA A 54 5.43 13.06 2.46
CA ALA A 54 4.34 13.14 3.43
C ALA A 54 4.75 12.69 4.84
N GLY A 55 5.58 11.65 4.95
CA GLY A 55 6.08 11.17 6.23
C GLY A 55 7.02 12.14 6.97
N LYS A 56 7.52 13.17 6.25
CA LYS A 56 8.50 14.13 6.76
C LYS A 56 7.99 15.58 6.78
N SER A 57 6.92 15.89 6.08
CA SER A 57 6.43 17.26 5.86
C SER A 57 4.95 17.43 6.20
N LYS A 58 4.69 18.11 7.32
CA LYS A 58 3.32 18.52 7.66
C LYS A 58 2.75 19.48 6.61
N THR A 59 3.57 20.38 6.07
CA THR A 59 3.13 21.36 5.04
C THR A 59 2.61 20.63 3.80
N TYR A 60 3.33 19.61 3.31
CA TYR A 60 2.86 18.80 2.20
C TYR A 60 1.52 18.10 2.53
N CYS A 61 1.40 17.56 3.73
CA CYS A 61 0.14 16.94 4.17
C CYS A 61 -1.02 17.95 4.26
N ASP A 62 -0.75 19.19 4.67
CA ASP A 62 -1.74 20.26 4.69
C ASP A 62 -2.16 20.66 3.26
N GLU A 63 -1.25 20.68 2.29
CA GLU A 63 -1.55 20.88 0.87
C GLU A 63 -2.44 19.78 0.31
N ILE A 64 -2.12 18.51 0.59
CA ILE A 64 -2.95 17.35 0.21
C ILE A 64 -4.36 17.46 0.80
N LYS A 65 -4.48 17.82 2.08
CA LYS A 65 -5.79 18.09 2.72
C LYS A 65 -6.52 19.23 2.03
N GLY A 66 -5.81 20.29 1.66
CA GLY A 66 -6.34 21.43 0.92
C GLY A 66 -6.99 20.98 -0.38
N ILE A 67 -6.24 20.29 -1.25
CA ILE A 67 -6.72 19.80 -2.54
C ILE A 67 -8.00 18.96 -2.38
N VAL A 68 -8.01 18.03 -1.42
CA VAL A 68 -9.17 17.16 -1.20
C VAL A 68 -10.39 17.93 -0.68
N SER A 69 -10.16 18.88 0.26
CA SER A 69 -11.24 19.67 0.86
C SER A 69 -11.82 20.70 -0.10
N GLU A 70 -11.01 21.30 -0.98
CA GLU A 70 -11.46 22.22 -2.03
C GLU A 70 -12.42 21.54 -3.01
N ASN A 71 -12.22 20.23 -3.25
CA ASN A 71 -13.15 19.41 -4.00
C ASN A 71 -14.36 18.93 -3.16
N GLY A 72 -14.49 19.38 -1.92
CA GLY A 72 -15.60 19.03 -1.03
C GLY A 72 -15.61 17.57 -0.57
N LEU A 73 -14.43 16.97 -0.45
CA LEU A 73 -14.20 15.61 0.06
C LEU A 73 -13.41 15.61 1.36
N GLU A 74 -13.41 14.48 2.05
CA GLU A 74 -12.55 14.20 3.21
C GLU A 74 -11.62 13.03 2.87
N ILE A 75 -10.44 12.96 3.52
CA ILE A 75 -9.58 11.76 3.45
C ILE A 75 -10.09 10.78 4.50
N SER A 76 -10.54 9.60 4.07
CA SER A 76 -11.00 8.56 4.99
C SER A 76 -9.82 7.85 5.67
N GLU A 77 -8.82 7.50 4.90
CA GLU A 77 -7.64 6.76 5.35
C GLU A 77 -6.54 6.75 4.28
N LEU A 78 -5.31 6.43 4.68
CA LEU A 78 -4.24 6.00 3.77
C LEU A 78 -4.27 4.49 3.60
N SER A 79 -3.81 4.01 2.46
CA SER A 79 -3.69 2.59 2.15
C SER A 79 -2.25 2.22 1.81
N THR A 80 -1.68 1.26 2.53
CA THR A 80 -0.30 0.76 2.39
C THR A 80 -0.28 -0.71 2.00
N HIS A 81 -1.23 -1.17 1.19
CA HIS A 81 -1.40 -2.58 0.88
C HIS A 81 -0.14 -3.22 0.26
N LEU A 82 0.49 -2.57 -0.72
CA LEU A 82 1.67 -3.14 -1.39
C LEU A 82 2.86 -3.21 -0.44
N GLN A 83 3.20 -2.11 0.23
CA GLN A 83 4.32 -2.06 1.16
C GLN A 83 4.10 -3.00 2.35
N GLY A 84 2.88 -3.07 2.86
CA GLY A 84 2.52 -3.92 4.00
C GLY A 84 2.73 -5.40 3.73
N GLN A 85 2.52 -5.86 2.50
CA GLN A 85 2.78 -7.27 2.13
C GLN A 85 4.25 -7.66 2.26
N LEU A 86 5.18 -6.72 2.11
CA LEU A 86 6.61 -6.95 2.14
C LEU A 86 7.19 -7.06 3.56
N ILE A 87 6.39 -6.86 4.59
CA ILE A 87 6.82 -6.96 5.99
C ILE A 87 7.12 -8.41 6.37
N ALA A 88 6.35 -9.36 5.84
CA ALA A 88 6.60 -10.79 6.04
C ALA A 88 6.30 -11.55 4.76
N THR A 89 7.34 -12.10 4.13
CA THR A 89 7.25 -12.91 2.92
C THR A 89 7.91 -14.27 3.14
N HIS A 90 7.34 -15.31 2.53
CA HIS A 90 7.95 -16.64 2.60
C HIS A 90 9.18 -16.70 1.68
N PRO A 91 10.35 -17.19 2.13
CA PRO A 91 11.60 -17.15 1.36
C PRO A 91 11.54 -17.77 -0.02
N SER A 92 10.74 -18.80 -0.22
CA SER A 92 10.60 -19.47 -1.52
C SER A 92 9.82 -18.66 -2.57
N TYR A 93 9.20 -17.56 -2.16
CA TYR A 93 8.39 -16.71 -3.04
C TYR A 93 8.88 -15.27 -3.06
N ASP A 94 10.04 -15.01 -2.48
CA ASP A 94 10.57 -13.67 -2.30
C ASP A 94 10.64 -12.85 -3.59
N THR A 95 11.10 -13.46 -4.69
CA THR A 95 11.23 -12.75 -5.98
C THR A 95 9.89 -12.31 -6.57
N MET A 96 8.79 -13.02 -6.24
CA MET A 96 7.47 -12.63 -6.70
C MET A 96 6.98 -11.34 -6.06
N PHE A 97 7.46 -11.02 -4.86
CA PHE A 97 7.11 -9.83 -4.12
C PHE A 97 7.93 -8.60 -4.52
N ASP A 98 8.95 -8.74 -5.37
CA ASP A 98 9.71 -7.61 -5.89
C ASP A 98 8.81 -6.63 -6.65
N ALA A 99 7.74 -7.11 -7.31
CA ALA A 99 6.77 -6.27 -8.00
C ALA A 99 6.08 -5.21 -7.10
N PHE A 100 6.15 -5.35 -5.78
CA PHE A 100 5.57 -4.40 -4.81
C PHE A 100 6.60 -3.40 -4.27
N ALA A 101 7.83 -3.47 -4.74
CA ALA A 101 8.94 -2.68 -4.28
C ALA A 101 9.62 -1.93 -5.44
N PRO A 102 10.35 -0.84 -5.17
CA PRO A 102 11.12 -0.17 -6.20
C PRO A 102 12.30 -1.02 -6.67
N ASN A 103 12.70 -0.85 -7.92
CA ASN A 103 13.72 -1.67 -8.60
C ASN A 103 15.06 -1.77 -7.86
N ASN A 104 15.44 -0.73 -7.12
CA ASN A 104 16.72 -0.69 -6.40
C ASN A 104 16.84 -1.68 -5.24
N VAL A 105 15.74 -2.28 -4.80
CA VAL A 105 15.72 -3.30 -3.74
C VAL A 105 15.28 -4.68 -4.25
N HIS A 106 15.08 -4.85 -5.56
CA HIS A 106 14.74 -6.14 -6.16
C HIS A 106 15.85 -7.15 -5.92
N GLY A 107 15.48 -8.41 -5.69
CA GLY A 107 16.40 -9.51 -5.41
C GLY A 107 17.10 -9.46 -4.04
N ASN A 108 16.87 -8.41 -3.25
CA ASN A 108 17.45 -8.28 -1.92
C ASN A 108 16.34 -8.19 -0.85
N VAL A 109 15.97 -9.34 -0.32
CA VAL A 109 14.87 -9.47 0.66
C VAL A 109 15.09 -8.60 1.90
N GLY A 110 16.32 -8.53 2.39
CA GLY A 110 16.67 -7.76 3.57
C GLY A 110 16.43 -6.25 3.36
N GLU A 111 16.94 -5.70 2.25
CA GLU A 111 16.75 -4.30 1.91
C GLU A 111 15.30 -3.99 1.55
N ARG A 112 14.61 -4.89 0.84
CA ARG A 112 13.18 -4.76 0.53
C ARG A 112 12.33 -4.68 1.81
N THR A 113 12.60 -5.54 2.78
CA THR A 113 11.89 -5.52 4.07
C THR A 113 12.21 -4.25 4.88
N LYS A 114 13.47 -3.78 4.87
CA LYS A 114 13.83 -2.49 5.49
C LYS A 114 13.10 -1.32 4.83
N TRP A 115 13.09 -1.28 3.51
CA TRP A 115 12.34 -0.29 2.75
C TRP A 115 10.85 -0.32 3.10
N ALA A 116 10.23 -1.49 3.10
CA ALA A 116 8.82 -1.63 3.45
C ALA A 116 8.52 -1.12 4.87
N LYS A 117 9.38 -1.42 5.84
CA LYS A 117 9.25 -0.91 7.21
C LYS A 117 9.36 0.61 7.27
N SER A 118 10.30 1.23 6.52
CA SER A 118 10.38 2.69 6.46
C SER A 118 9.12 3.31 5.87
N GLN A 119 8.57 2.71 4.82
CA GLN A 119 7.32 3.16 4.21
C GLN A 119 6.12 3.08 5.19
N MET A 120 6.08 2.07 6.05
CA MET A 120 5.05 1.96 7.09
C MET A 120 5.21 3.07 8.15
N ILE A 121 6.44 3.40 8.54
CA ILE A 121 6.72 4.51 9.47
C ILE A 121 6.30 5.84 8.83
N ASP A 122 6.68 6.08 7.58
CA ASP A 122 6.29 7.29 6.85
C ASP A 122 4.76 7.42 6.75
N ALA A 123 4.05 6.31 6.52
CA ALA A 123 2.59 6.31 6.46
C ALA A 123 1.93 6.62 7.82
N ILE A 124 2.50 6.14 8.92
CA ILE A 124 2.05 6.48 10.28
C ILE A 124 2.25 7.97 10.56
N ASN A 125 3.43 8.51 10.21
CA ASN A 125 3.71 9.93 10.38
C ASN A 125 2.80 10.80 9.51
N ALA A 126 2.63 10.45 8.24
CA ALA A 126 1.73 11.14 7.31
C ALA A 126 0.28 11.11 7.82
N SER A 127 -0.20 9.97 8.32
CA SER A 127 -1.54 9.86 8.93
C SER A 127 -1.69 10.81 10.13
N SER A 128 -0.66 10.94 10.95
CA SER A 128 -0.63 11.89 12.06
C SER A 128 -0.71 13.35 11.58
N PHE A 129 0.08 13.73 10.56
CA PHE A 129 0.05 15.07 9.98
C PHE A 129 -1.28 15.38 9.27
N LEU A 130 -1.86 14.39 8.61
CA LEU A 130 -3.20 14.49 8.00
C LEU A 130 -4.34 14.50 9.04
N GLU A 131 -4.04 14.21 10.31
CA GLU A 131 -5.01 14.07 11.40
C GLU A 131 -6.07 12.98 11.15
N ILE A 132 -5.72 11.97 10.37
CA ILE A 132 -6.54 10.79 10.12
C ILE A 132 -6.12 9.64 11.04
N LYS A 133 -7.08 8.86 11.53
CA LYS A 133 -6.80 7.77 12.48
C LYS A 133 -6.65 6.40 11.81
N PRO A 134 -7.51 6.02 10.86
CA PRO A 134 -7.40 4.72 10.23
C PRO A 134 -6.34 4.72 9.12
N MET A 135 -5.64 3.59 9.00
CA MET A 135 -4.75 3.27 7.90
C MET A 135 -4.99 1.81 7.52
N ALA A 136 -5.39 1.58 6.27
CA ALA A 136 -5.58 0.23 5.76
C ALA A 136 -4.23 -0.34 5.30
N SER A 137 -3.86 -1.51 5.83
CA SER A 137 -2.60 -2.15 5.48
C SER A 137 -2.71 -3.67 5.51
N PHE A 138 -1.76 -4.31 4.81
CA PHE A 138 -1.43 -5.71 5.05
C PHE A 138 -0.18 -5.80 5.92
N SER A 139 -0.05 -6.89 6.66
CA SER A 139 1.13 -7.18 7.49
C SER A 139 2.10 -8.15 6.83
N GLY A 140 1.79 -8.61 5.62
CA GLY A 140 2.42 -9.77 5.01
C GLY A 140 1.98 -11.08 5.69
N SER A 141 2.39 -12.19 5.13
CA SER A 141 2.18 -13.52 5.72
C SER A 141 3.13 -14.54 5.11
N LEU A 142 3.77 -15.34 5.96
CA LEU A 142 4.56 -16.48 5.51
C LEU A 142 3.71 -17.55 4.79
N MET A 143 2.39 -17.54 5.00
CA MET A 143 1.43 -18.46 4.40
C MET A 143 0.63 -17.87 3.25
N PHE A 144 0.94 -16.63 2.83
CA PHE A 144 0.17 -15.92 1.81
C PHE A 144 -0.01 -16.73 0.53
N HIS A 145 1.03 -17.37 0.06
CA HIS A 145 1.04 -18.20 -1.14
C HIS A 145 0.14 -19.44 -1.07
N THR A 146 -0.31 -19.87 0.10
CA THR A 146 -1.22 -21.01 0.26
C THR A 146 -2.68 -20.60 0.18
N MET A 147 -2.99 -19.37 0.52
CA MET A 147 -4.34 -18.87 0.69
C MET A 147 -4.80 -17.99 -0.48
N TYR A 148 -3.87 -17.36 -1.19
CA TYR A 148 -4.16 -16.38 -2.20
C TYR A 148 -3.41 -16.66 -3.51
N PRO A 149 -4.08 -16.60 -4.68
CA PRO A 149 -3.42 -16.88 -5.96
C PRO A 149 -2.57 -15.70 -6.48
N TRP A 150 -2.50 -14.61 -5.75
CA TRP A 150 -1.79 -13.40 -6.17
C TRP A 150 -0.84 -12.92 -5.06
N PRO A 151 0.43 -12.62 -5.37
CA PRO A 151 1.07 -12.80 -6.68
C PRO A 151 1.01 -14.26 -7.13
N GLN A 152 1.00 -14.48 -8.45
CA GLN A 152 0.84 -15.83 -9.01
C GLN A 152 1.94 -16.75 -8.50
N ARG A 153 1.56 -17.97 -8.09
CA ARG A 153 2.51 -18.96 -7.65
C ARG A 153 3.38 -19.41 -8.79
N PRO A 154 4.70 -19.53 -8.60
CA PRO A 154 5.53 -20.22 -9.59
C PRO A 154 5.05 -21.66 -9.72
N SER A 155 5.00 -22.16 -10.94
CA SER A 155 4.83 -23.58 -11.21
C SER A 155 6.14 -24.26 -10.79
N GLY A 156 6.16 -24.91 -9.65
CA GLY A 156 7.35 -25.59 -9.14
C GLY A 156 7.10 -26.28 -7.81
N PRO A 157 8.06 -27.09 -7.34
CA PRO A 157 7.91 -27.80 -6.09
C PRO A 157 7.68 -26.84 -4.93
N VAL A 158 6.73 -27.18 -4.11
CA VAL A 158 6.36 -26.38 -2.93
C VAL A 158 7.48 -26.48 -1.92
N SER A 159 7.99 -25.37 -1.45
CA SER A 159 9.12 -25.29 -0.51
C SER A 159 8.94 -26.09 0.78
N TYR A 160 7.72 -26.41 1.17
CA TYR A 160 7.49 -27.26 2.36
C TYR A 160 7.97 -28.68 2.19
N THR A 161 8.03 -29.20 0.97
CA THR A 161 8.56 -30.52 0.75
C THR A 161 10.00 -30.62 1.22
N HIS A 162 10.74 -29.55 1.15
CA HIS A 162 12.11 -29.49 1.67
C HIS A 162 12.19 -29.25 3.18
N LEU A 163 11.17 -28.70 3.79
CA LEU A 163 11.11 -28.50 5.24
C LEU A 163 10.62 -29.72 6.00
N THR A 164 9.89 -30.61 5.34
CA THR A 164 9.28 -31.80 5.98
C THR A 164 10.03 -33.08 5.73
N LEU A 165 11.02 -33.12 4.86
CA LEU A 165 11.74 -34.33 4.48
C LEU A 165 13.05 -34.65 5.23
N PRO A 166 13.62 -33.84 6.11
CA PRO A 166 14.94 -34.17 6.66
C PRO A 166 14.95 -35.18 7.79
N THR A 167 13.83 -35.67 8.26
CA THR A 167 13.84 -36.30 9.57
C THR A 167 13.68 -37.80 9.59
N THR A 168 13.71 -38.47 8.47
CA THR A 168 13.38 -39.92 8.50
C THR A 168 14.39 -40.86 7.89
N LEU A 169 15.62 -40.47 7.70
CA LEU A 169 16.66 -41.43 7.27
C LEU A 169 17.92 -41.25 8.07
N SER A 170 17.88 -41.64 9.31
CA SER A 170 19.01 -42.17 10.04
C SER A 170 18.62 -43.56 10.54
N VAL A 171 18.96 -44.53 9.76
CA VAL A 171 19.11 -45.90 10.19
C VAL A 171 20.58 -46.21 10.12
#